data_a1ac67de0295efaec6b79ba61cccc55f
#
_entry.id   a1ac67de0295efaec6b79ba61cccc55f
#
_cell.length_a   1.000
_cell.length_b   1.000
_cell.length_c   1.000
_cell.angle_alpha   90.00
_cell.angle_beta   90.00
_cell.angle_gamma   90.00
#
_symmetry.space_group_name_H-M   'P 1'
#
loop_
_entity.id
_entity.type
_entity.pdbx_description
1 polymer ?
#
loop_
_entity_poly.entity_id
_entity_poly.type
_entity_poly.pdbx_seq_one_letter_code
_entity_poly.pdbx_strand_id
1 'polypeptide(L)'
;NGQVWISTMDTQQKSETGKIICHDSTLQPICYDNSYIISNGPIFDYERNVGYVTDSIKRIIYRFSMSDIENNGIQKQVFLSMNNVDGNPDGMAVDKNGNLWVAMWGSGKVCCFDAEGNIKLIVQLPVSKVTSCTFGGTDLNELYITSASVGLNDIELERQPHAGKLFKLITQEQGYASNCYRSDNSTNLYH
;
A
#
# COMPACT_ATOMS: atom_id res chain seq x y z
N ASN A 1 -4.44 -7.87 15.51
CA ASN A 1 -4.12 -7.65 16.93
C ASN A 1 -4.66 -6.31 17.47
N GLY A 2 -5.59 -5.63 16.78
CA GLY A 2 -6.19 -4.37 17.26
C GLY A 2 -5.29 -3.12 17.11
N GLN A 3 -4.19 -3.22 16.39
CA GLN A 3 -3.28 -2.11 16.14
C GLN A 3 -3.76 -1.25 14.97
N VAL A 4 -3.50 0.06 15.05
CA VAL A 4 -3.69 1.02 13.94
C VAL A 4 -2.31 1.47 13.45
N TRP A 5 -2.10 1.35 12.15
CA TRP A 5 -0.91 1.84 11.47
C TRP A 5 -1.25 3.09 10.68
N ILE A 6 -0.46 4.13 10.88
CA ILE A 6 -0.66 5.44 10.25
C ILE A 6 0.65 5.82 9.56
N SER A 7 0.54 6.23 8.30
CA SER A 7 1.66 6.80 7.56
C SER A 7 1.47 8.31 7.37
N THR A 8 2.57 9.04 7.34
CA THR A 8 2.60 10.48 7.08
C THR A 8 3.55 10.80 5.95
N MET A 9 3.40 11.97 5.35
CA MET A 9 4.25 12.43 4.25
C MET A 9 4.64 13.90 4.41
N ASP A 10 5.72 14.31 3.76
CA ASP A 10 5.98 15.71 3.52
C ASP A 10 5.03 16.25 2.44
N THR A 11 4.20 17.23 2.78
CA THR A 11 3.24 17.84 1.85
C THR A 11 3.91 18.54 0.68
N GLN A 12 5.17 18.96 0.83
CA GLN A 12 5.96 19.53 -0.25
C GLN A 12 6.76 18.49 -1.05
N GLN A 13 6.76 17.24 -0.62
CA GLN A 13 7.43 16.10 -1.29
C GLN A 13 8.94 16.29 -1.48
N LYS A 14 9.61 16.95 -0.53
CA LYS A 14 11.04 17.30 -0.64
C LYS A 14 11.88 16.76 0.51
N SER A 15 11.29 16.69 1.71
CA SER A 15 12.01 16.40 2.94
C SER A 15 11.60 15.05 3.52
N GLU A 16 12.54 14.36 4.15
CA GLU A 16 12.33 13.06 4.78
C GLU A 16 11.67 13.21 6.17
N THR A 17 10.50 13.85 6.21
CA THR A 17 9.75 14.08 7.45
C THR A 17 8.61 13.09 7.68
N GLY A 18 8.31 12.26 6.67
CA GLY A 18 7.29 11.22 6.74
C GLY A 18 7.67 10.11 7.74
N LYS A 19 6.64 9.53 8.38
CA LYS A 19 6.77 8.53 9.44
C LYS A 19 5.76 7.42 9.26
N ILE A 20 6.10 6.25 9.80
CA ILE A 20 5.18 5.13 10.04
C ILE A 20 4.99 5.04 11.55
N ILE A 21 3.74 5.11 11.99
CA ILE A 21 3.35 5.11 13.40
C ILE A 21 2.43 3.91 13.62
N CYS A 22 2.72 3.12 14.64
CA CYS A 22 1.88 2.02 15.10
C CYS A 22 1.32 2.36 16.47
N HIS A 23 0.03 2.23 16.63
CA HIS A 23 -0.68 2.43 17.88
C HIS A 23 -1.38 1.14 18.32
N ASP A 24 -1.41 0.90 19.61
CA ASP A 24 -2.19 -0.19 20.22
C ASP A 24 -3.68 0.17 20.32
N SER A 25 -4.47 -0.68 20.96
CA SER A 25 -5.91 -0.49 21.17
C SER A 25 -6.26 0.75 22.02
N THR A 26 -5.29 1.28 22.77
CA THR A 26 -5.43 2.51 23.58
C THR A 26 -4.93 3.75 22.87
N LEU A 27 -4.53 3.63 21.60
CA LEU A 27 -3.91 4.69 20.79
C LEU A 27 -2.54 5.17 21.32
N GLN A 28 -1.87 4.35 22.12
CA GLN A 28 -0.49 4.61 22.51
C GLN A 28 0.48 4.14 21.42
N PRO A 29 1.55 4.91 21.13
CA PRO A 29 2.54 4.47 20.15
C PRO A 29 3.31 3.26 20.68
N ILE A 30 3.35 2.17 19.89
CA ILE A 30 4.12 0.96 20.19
C ILE A 30 5.48 1.04 19.50
N CYS A 31 5.51 1.47 18.24
CA CYS A 31 6.73 1.66 17.48
C CYS A 31 6.52 2.71 16.39
N TYR A 32 7.61 3.21 15.85
CA TYR A 32 7.58 4.03 14.63
C TYR A 32 8.87 3.86 13.83
N ASP A 33 8.77 4.21 12.56
CA ASP A 33 9.89 4.38 11.66
C ASP A 33 9.76 5.74 10.97
N ASN A 34 10.86 6.28 10.45
CA ASN A 34 10.92 7.63 9.87
C ASN A 34 11.81 7.68 8.63
N SER A 35 12.09 8.90 8.15
CA SER A 35 12.94 9.14 7.00
C SER A 35 12.30 8.72 5.68
N TYR A 36 11.01 9.00 5.54
CA TYR A 36 10.26 8.90 4.28
C TYR A 36 9.97 10.29 3.73
N ILE A 37 9.95 10.41 2.41
CA ILE A 37 9.40 11.61 1.74
C ILE A 37 7.89 11.44 1.60
N ILE A 38 7.46 10.36 0.94
CA ILE A 38 6.05 9.95 0.86
C ILE A 38 5.99 8.47 1.24
N SER A 39 5.49 8.17 2.45
CA SER A 39 5.28 6.80 2.88
C SER A 39 3.91 6.28 2.45
N ASN A 40 3.88 5.07 1.88
CA ASN A 40 2.68 4.32 1.56
C ASN A 40 2.73 2.92 2.19
N GLY A 41 1.56 2.42 2.58
CA GLY A 41 1.44 1.26 3.44
C GLY A 41 1.42 1.66 4.92
N PRO A 42 1.84 0.80 5.86
CA PRO A 42 2.33 -0.55 5.62
C PRO A 42 1.24 -1.53 5.19
N ILE A 43 1.65 -2.62 4.55
CA ILE A 43 0.82 -3.79 4.29
C ILE A 43 1.49 -5.03 4.88
N PHE A 44 0.70 -6.00 5.33
CA PHE A 44 1.20 -7.14 6.10
C PHE A 44 0.82 -8.48 5.49
N ASP A 45 1.80 -9.35 5.35
CA ASP A 45 1.64 -10.78 5.12
C ASP A 45 1.80 -11.52 6.46
N TYR A 46 0.68 -11.80 7.11
CA TYR A 46 0.67 -12.44 8.42
C TYR A 46 1.16 -13.88 8.38
N GLU A 47 0.94 -14.60 7.29
CA GLU A 47 1.36 -16.00 7.16
C GLU A 47 2.88 -16.11 7.04
N ARG A 48 3.51 -15.13 6.39
CA ARG A 48 4.97 -15.11 6.19
C ARG A 48 5.71 -14.22 7.17
N ASN A 49 4.98 -13.57 8.10
CA ASN A 49 5.56 -12.67 9.10
C ASN A 49 6.33 -11.50 8.50
N VAL A 50 5.86 -10.96 7.37
CA VAL A 50 6.52 -9.88 6.63
C VAL A 50 5.61 -8.67 6.51
N GLY A 51 6.16 -7.48 6.73
CA GLY A 51 5.54 -6.21 6.40
C GLY A 51 6.27 -5.50 5.26
N TYR A 52 5.53 -4.72 4.48
CA TYR A 52 6.08 -3.89 3.41
C TYR A 52 5.65 -2.43 3.60
N VAL A 53 6.54 -1.51 3.25
CA VAL A 53 6.30 -0.08 3.24
C VAL A 53 7.04 0.55 2.06
N THR A 54 6.43 1.57 1.46
CA THR A 54 6.99 2.25 0.29
C THR A 54 7.43 3.66 0.63
N ASP A 55 8.53 4.12 0.05
CA ASP A 55 8.79 5.54 -0.17
C ASP A 55 8.62 5.84 -1.67
N SER A 56 7.51 6.49 -2.02
CA SER A 56 7.13 6.73 -3.42
C SER A 56 8.13 7.59 -4.17
N ILE A 57 8.70 8.60 -3.52
CA ILE A 57 9.66 9.53 -4.15
C ILE A 57 11.04 8.89 -4.28
N LYS A 58 11.49 8.14 -3.27
CA LYS A 58 12.73 7.36 -3.37
C LYS A 58 12.59 6.17 -4.32
N ARG A 59 11.36 5.81 -4.68
CA ARG A 59 11.03 4.67 -5.55
C ARG A 59 11.55 3.35 -4.98
N ILE A 60 11.41 3.18 -3.66
CA ILE A 60 11.87 2.02 -2.93
C ILE A 60 10.70 1.40 -2.18
N ILE A 61 10.60 0.08 -2.25
CA ILE A 61 9.76 -0.72 -1.37
C ILE A 61 10.69 -1.41 -0.38
N TYR A 62 10.42 -1.22 0.89
CA TYR A 62 11.11 -1.88 1.98
C TYR A 62 10.28 -3.06 2.49
N ARG A 63 10.95 -4.09 3.01
CA ARG A 63 10.34 -5.16 3.79
C ARG A 63 10.96 -5.21 5.19
N PHE A 64 10.21 -5.73 6.14
CA PHE A 64 10.64 -5.92 7.53
C PHE A 64 9.94 -7.14 8.14
N SER A 65 10.55 -7.72 9.17
CA SER A 65 9.94 -8.79 9.97
C SER A 65 8.93 -8.19 10.95
N MET A 66 7.72 -8.74 11.01
CA MET A 66 6.70 -8.27 11.94
C MET A 66 7.01 -8.68 13.38
N SER A 67 7.67 -9.81 13.62
CA SER A 67 8.04 -10.28 14.96
C SER A 67 9.08 -9.39 15.64
N ASP A 68 9.84 -8.60 14.88
CA ASP A 68 10.89 -7.76 15.44
C ASP A 68 10.38 -6.40 15.93
N ILE A 69 9.16 -6.02 15.52
CA ILE A 69 8.60 -4.68 15.76
C ILE A 69 8.54 -4.35 17.25
N GLU A 70 8.04 -5.27 18.08
CA GLU A 70 7.82 -5.02 19.51
C GLU A 70 9.12 -4.78 20.27
N ASN A 71 10.24 -5.37 19.85
CA ASN A 71 11.51 -5.30 20.54
C ASN A 71 12.48 -4.28 19.93
N ASN A 72 12.46 -4.11 18.62
CA ASN A 72 13.50 -3.39 17.89
C ASN A 72 12.97 -2.26 17.00
N GLY A 73 11.64 -2.04 16.97
CA GLY A 73 11.01 -1.18 15.97
C GLY A 73 11.09 -1.78 14.56
N ILE A 74 10.77 -1.00 13.55
CA ILE A 74 10.81 -1.46 12.15
C ILE A 74 12.25 -1.51 11.67
N GLN A 75 12.80 -2.73 11.53
CA GLN A 75 14.11 -3.00 10.95
C GLN A 75 13.95 -3.26 9.45
N LYS A 76 13.82 -2.16 8.66
CA LYS A 76 13.52 -2.25 7.23
C LYS A 76 14.75 -2.57 6.38
N GLN A 77 14.54 -3.39 5.36
CA GLN A 77 15.51 -3.71 4.32
C GLN A 77 14.92 -3.38 2.95
N VAL A 78 15.75 -2.97 2.00
CA VAL A 78 15.30 -2.77 0.61
C VAL A 78 14.83 -4.11 0.05
N PHE A 79 13.55 -4.16 -0.35
CA PHE A 79 12.98 -5.29 -1.08
C PHE A 79 13.06 -5.05 -2.59
N LEU A 80 12.59 -3.89 -3.04
CA LEU A 80 12.61 -3.50 -4.45
C LEU A 80 13.11 -2.08 -4.62
N SER A 81 13.99 -1.88 -5.61
CA SER A 81 14.30 -0.57 -6.18
C SER A 81 13.60 -0.44 -7.54
N MET A 82 12.67 0.51 -7.64
CA MET A 82 11.80 0.66 -8.80
C MET A 82 12.39 1.57 -9.89
N ASN A 83 13.71 1.83 -9.87
CA ASN A 83 14.36 2.77 -10.80
C ASN A 83 14.17 2.40 -12.28
N ASN A 84 14.02 1.11 -12.59
CA ASN A 84 13.83 0.59 -13.94
C ASN A 84 12.36 0.26 -14.26
N VAL A 85 11.41 0.65 -13.41
CA VAL A 85 9.98 0.43 -13.62
C VAL A 85 9.29 1.78 -13.76
N ASP A 86 8.49 2.00 -14.80
CA ASP A 86 7.79 3.26 -14.97
C ASP A 86 6.77 3.52 -13.86
N GLY A 87 6.64 4.78 -13.45
CA GLY A 87 5.75 5.25 -12.40
C GLY A 87 6.37 5.14 -11.01
N ASN A 88 5.74 5.75 -10.04
CA ASN A 88 6.15 5.69 -8.64
C ASN A 88 5.30 4.67 -7.88
N PRO A 89 5.89 3.81 -7.04
CA PRO A 89 5.13 2.88 -6.21
C PRO A 89 4.27 3.68 -5.21
N ASP A 90 2.99 3.29 -5.10
CA ASP A 90 1.99 3.95 -4.26
C ASP A 90 1.36 2.91 -3.32
N GLY A 91 0.04 2.84 -3.20
CA GLY A 91 -0.64 1.87 -2.36
C GLY A 91 -0.44 0.43 -2.83
N MET A 92 -0.51 -0.51 -1.90
CA MET A 92 -0.17 -1.92 -2.12
C MET A 92 -1.19 -2.85 -1.49
N ALA A 93 -1.22 -4.09 -2.00
CA ALA A 93 -1.89 -5.23 -1.39
C ALA A 93 -0.98 -6.46 -1.44
N VAL A 94 -1.23 -7.44 -0.57
CA VAL A 94 -0.57 -8.73 -0.60
C VAL A 94 -1.61 -9.84 -0.77
N ASP A 95 -1.30 -10.86 -1.58
CA ASP A 95 -2.14 -12.03 -1.75
C ASP A 95 -1.69 -13.22 -0.87
N LYS A 96 -2.51 -14.26 -0.79
CA LYS A 96 -2.23 -15.46 0.01
C LYS A 96 -0.99 -16.25 -0.46
N ASN A 97 -0.57 -16.05 -1.71
CA ASN A 97 0.66 -16.65 -2.24
C ASN A 97 1.91 -15.85 -1.88
N GLY A 98 1.74 -14.68 -1.21
CA GLY A 98 2.83 -13.78 -0.82
C GLY A 98 3.29 -12.86 -1.93
N ASN A 99 2.50 -12.75 -3.02
CA ASN A 99 2.82 -11.78 -4.05
C ASN A 99 2.38 -10.37 -3.61
N LEU A 100 3.22 -9.38 -3.90
CA LEU A 100 2.99 -7.98 -3.61
C LEU A 100 2.43 -7.27 -4.84
N TRP A 101 1.23 -6.73 -4.72
CA TRP A 101 0.53 -5.95 -5.74
C TRP A 101 0.73 -4.48 -5.46
N VAL A 102 1.32 -3.75 -6.40
CA VAL A 102 1.75 -2.37 -6.24
C VAL A 102 1.11 -1.48 -7.28
N ALA A 103 0.33 -0.49 -6.83
CA ALA A 103 -0.16 0.58 -7.70
C ALA A 103 1.00 1.48 -8.12
N MET A 104 1.07 1.80 -9.41
CA MET A 104 2.16 2.59 -10.00
C MET A 104 1.64 3.94 -10.46
N TRP A 105 1.78 4.96 -9.61
CA TRP A 105 1.41 6.33 -9.92
C TRP A 105 2.17 6.86 -11.13
N GLY A 106 1.45 7.43 -12.08
CA GLY A 106 2.01 8.04 -13.30
C GLY A 106 2.18 7.09 -14.48
N SER A 107 2.05 5.77 -14.29
CA SER A 107 2.25 4.78 -15.38
C SER A 107 1.02 3.96 -15.74
N GLY A 108 -0.10 4.16 -15.04
CA GLY A 108 -1.37 3.51 -15.39
C GLY A 108 -1.41 2.02 -15.16
N LYS A 109 -0.68 1.49 -14.19
CA LYS A 109 -0.62 0.04 -13.99
C LYS A 109 -0.60 -0.36 -12.52
N VAL A 110 -0.96 -1.62 -12.27
CA VAL A 110 -0.62 -2.36 -11.04
C VAL A 110 0.36 -3.44 -11.42
N CYS A 111 1.49 -3.52 -10.71
CA CYS A 111 2.50 -4.56 -10.87
C CYS A 111 2.36 -5.58 -9.74
N CYS A 112 2.34 -6.86 -10.08
CA CYS A 112 2.40 -7.97 -9.13
C CYS A 112 3.81 -8.54 -9.12
N PHE A 113 4.42 -8.57 -7.93
CA PHE A 113 5.77 -9.11 -7.70
C PHE A 113 5.69 -10.37 -6.85
N ASP A 114 6.53 -11.36 -7.14
CA ASP A 114 6.72 -12.52 -6.26
C ASP A 114 7.55 -12.17 -5.01
N ALA A 115 7.74 -13.15 -4.12
CA ALA A 115 8.50 -12.97 -2.87
C ALA A 115 9.99 -12.67 -3.09
N GLU A 116 10.52 -12.97 -4.27
CA GLU A 116 11.88 -12.68 -4.73
C GLU A 116 11.99 -11.30 -5.40
N GLY A 117 10.85 -10.65 -5.70
CA GLY A 117 10.79 -9.35 -6.34
C GLY A 117 10.74 -9.37 -7.87
N ASN A 118 10.46 -10.53 -8.48
CA ASN A 118 10.27 -10.62 -9.93
C ASN A 118 8.85 -10.24 -10.31
N ILE A 119 8.68 -9.57 -11.44
CA ILE A 119 7.34 -9.24 -11.97
C ILE A 119 6.65 -10.51 -12.48
N LYS A 120 5.54 -10.87 -11.89
CA LYS A 120 4.66 -11.97 -12.33
C LYS A 120 3.58 -11.52 -13.31
N LEU A 121 3.00 -10.34 -13.02
CA LEU A 121 1.86 -9.84 -13.78
C LEU A 121 1.88 -8.31 -13.78
N ILE A 122 1.44 -7.72 -14.89
CA ILE A 122 1.15 -6.29 -15.01
C ILE A 122 -0.31 -6.13 -15.44
N VAL A 123 -1.08 -5.39 -14.65
CA VAL A 123 -2.45 -4.98 -14.97
C VAL A 123 -2.42 -3.56 -15.51
N GLN A 124 -2.73 -3.38 -16.79
CA GLN A 124 -2.78 -2.06 -17.42
C GLN A 124 -4.17 -1.45 -17.24
N LEU A 125 -4.24 -0.16 -16.85
CA LEU A 125 -5.46 0.61 -16.70
C LEU A 125 -5.53 1.77 -17.69
N PRO A 126 -6.74 2.23 -18.09
CA PRO A 126 -6.92 3.34 -19.02
C PRO A 126 -6.79 4.72 -18.35
N VAL A 127 -5.97 4.83 -17.31
CA VAL A 127 -5.71 6.03 -16.52
C VAL A 127 -4.26 6.05 -16.07
N SER A 128 -3.63 7.21 -15.97
CA SER A 128 -2.21 7.30 -15.61
C SER A 128 -1.96 7.21 -14.10
N LYS A 129 -2.88 7.75 -13.27
CA LYS A 129 -2.65 7.92 -11.83
C LYS A 129 -3.38 6.84 -11.01
N VAL A 130 -2.81 5.64 -11.02
CA VAL A 130 -3.25 4.52 -10.17
C VAL A 130 -2.68 4.73 -8.77
N THR A 131 -3.54 4.70 -7.74
CA THR A 131 -3.18 5.14 -6.39
C THR A 131 -3.06 4.00 -5.39
N SER A 132 -3.94 3.00 -5.45
CA SER A 132 -3.90 1.89 -4.51
C SER A 132 -4.65 0.69 -5.08
N CYS A 133 -4.47 -0.45 -4.44
CA CYS A 133 -5.25 -1.65 -4.72
C CYS A 133 -5.52 -2.44 -3.45
N THR A 134 -6.60 -3.22 -3.45
CA THR A 134 -6.95 -4.14 -2.35
C THR A 134 -7.82 -5.27 -2.87
N PHE A 135 -7.73 -6.42 -2.22
CA PHE A 135 -8.60 -7.55 -2.49
C PHE A 135 -9.93 -7.43 -1.73
N GLY A 136 -11.00 -7.89 -2.37
CA GLY A 136 -12.34 -7.92 -1.81
C GLY A 136 -13.22 -8.94 -2.51
N GLY A 137 -14.54 -8.79 -2.35
CA GLY A 137 -15.52 -9.77 -2.83
C GLY A 137 -15.66 -10.95 -1.86
N THR A 138 -16.64 -11.80 -2.13
CA THR A 138 -16.97 -12.95 -1.27
C THR A 138 -15.80 -13.94 -1.18
N ASP A 139 -15.11 -14.16 -2.30
CA ASP A 139 -14.01 -15.11 -2.41
C ASP A 139 -12.63 -14.43 -2.27
N LEU A 140 -12.60 -13.11 -1.99
CA LEU A 140 -11.38 -12.31 -1.87
C LEU A 140 -10.48 -12.36 -3.12
N ASN A 141 -11.04 -12.59 -4.29
CA ASN A 141 -10.36 -12.65 -5.58
C ASN A 141 -10.70 -11.46 -6.50
N GLU A 142 -11.46 -10.49 -6.00
CA GLU A 142 -11.74 -9.24 -6.69
C GLU A 142 -10.70 -8.19 -6.28
N LEU A 143 -9.81 -7.82 -7.21
CA LEU A 143 -8.86 -6.73 -6.98
C LEU A 143 -9.54 -5.40 -7.31
N TYR A 144 -9.77 -4.59 -6.30
CA TYR A 144 -10.25 -3.21 -6.42
C TYR A 144 -9.08 -2.27 -6.53
N ILE A 145 -9.12 -1.36 -7.51
CA ILE A 145 -8.00 -0.46 -7.83
C ILE A 145 -8.53 0.97 -7.88
N THR A 146 -7.95 1.85 -7.09
CA THR A 146 -8.29 3.27 -7.07
C THR A 146 -7.40 4.09 -8.00
N SER A 147 -7.91 5.21 -8.46
CA SER A 147 -7.17 6.16 -9.30
C SER A 147 -7.47 7.60 -8.92
N ALA A 148 -6.65 8.51 -9.38
CA ALA A 148 -6.81 9.94 -9.16
C ALA A 148 -6.87 10.73 -10.48
N SER A 149 -7.60 11.86 -10.45
CA SER A 149 -7.64 12.86 -11.53
C SER A 149 -6.86 14.14 -11.18
N VAL A 150 -6.39 14.26 -9.95
CA VAL A 150 -5.69 15.46 -9.45
C VAL A 150 -4.48 15.80 -10.31
N GLY A 151 -4.35 17.09 -10.72
CA GLY A 151 -3.24 17.57 -11.52
C GLY A 151 -3.21 17.06 -12.97
N LEU A 152 -4.32 16.52 -13.50
CA LEU A 152 -4.54 16.33 -14.92
C LEU A 152 -5.18 17.60 -15.48
N ASN A 153 -4.70 18.08 -16.65
CA ASN A 153 -5.33 19.16 -17.39
C ASN A 153 -6.52 18.68 -18.22
N ASP A 154 -7.28 19.57 -18.83
CA ASP A 154 -8.50 19.24 -19.57
C ASP A 154 -8.26 18.25 -20.72
N ILE A 155 -7.17 18.39 -21.45
CA ILE A 155 -6.79 17.50 -22.55
C ILE A 155 -6.48 16.08 -22.03
N GLU A 156 -5.80 16.00 -20.89
CA GLU A 156 -5.51 14.71 -20.24
C GLU A 156 -6.78 14.06 -19.69
N LEU A 157 -7.71 14.85 -19.14
CA LEU A 157 -9.01 14.35 -18.66
C LEU A 157 -9.88 13.83 -19.81
N GLU A 158 -9.91 14.53 -20.95
CA GLU A 158 -10.60 14.03 -22.16
C GLU A 158 -10.05 12.66 -22.63
N ARG A 159 -8.72 12.48 -22.56
CA ARG A 159 -8.06 11.21 -22.94
C ARG A 159 -8.22 10.11 -21.89
N GLN A 160 -8.49 10.48 -20.65
CA GLN A 160 -8.61 9.58 -19.50
C GLN A 160 -9.96 9.80 -18.78
N PRO A 161 -11.12 9.54 -19.42
CA PRO A 161 -12.44 9.87 -18.86
C PRO A 161 -12.79 9.04 -17.60
N HIS A 162 -11.96 8.06 -17.28
CA HIS A 162 -12.10 7.23 -16.09
C HIS A 162 -11.09 7.59 -14.97
N ALA A 163 -10.29 8.65 -15.12
CA ALA A 163 -9.41 9.12 -14.06
C ALA A 163 -10.22 9.52 -12.81
N GLY A 164 -9.75 9.08 -11.63
CA GLY A 164 -10.45 9.28 -10.37
C GLY A 164 -11.54 8.25 -10.06
N LYS A 165 -11.74 7.25 -10.92
CA LYS A 165 -12.72 6.17 -10.70
C LYS A 165 -12.09 4.96 -10.02
N LEU A 166 -12.97 4.11 -9.50
CA LEU A 166 -12.66 2.78 -8.97
C LEU A 166 -12.76 1.74 -10.09
N PHE A 167 -11.75 0.88 -10.20
CA PHE A 167 -11.70 -0.25 -11.12
C PHE A 167 -11.80 -1.56 -10.34
N LYS A 168 -12.27 -2.59 -11.00
CA LYS A 168 -12.34 -3.96 -10.47
C LYS A 168 -11.81 -4.95 -11.50
N LEU A 169 -10.98 -5.88 -11.04
CA LEU A 169 -10.46 -7.00 -11.81
C LEU A 169 -10.75 -8.30 -11.04
N ILE A 170 -11.24 -9.32 -11.72
CA ILE A 170 -11.31 -10.68 -11.16
C ILE A 170 -9.95 -11.34 -11.42
N THR A 171 -9.33 -11.85 -10.36
CA THR A 171 -8.02 -12.52 -10.40
C THR A 171 -8.15 -14.01 -10.10
N GLN A 172 -7.09 -14.75 -10.36
CA GLN A 172 -6.95 -16.13 -9.88
C GLN A 172 -6.33 -16.16 -8.46
N GLU A 173 -5.75 -15.05 -8.03
CA GLU A 173 -5.15 -14.89 -6.71
C GLU A 173 -6.21 -14.44 -5.70
N GLN A 174 -6.01 -14.82 -4.45
CA GLN A 174 -6.87 -14.41 -3.34
C GLN A 174 -6.08 -13.56 -2.35
N GLY A 175 -6.69 -12.48 -1.89
CA GLY A 175 -6.17 -11.69 -0.78
C GLY A 175 -6.60 -12.19 0.58
N TYR A 176 -6.26 -11.43 1.61
CA TYR A 176 -6.69 -11.64 2.98
C TYR A 176 -7.95 -10.83 3.30
N ALA A 177 -8.77 -11.36 4.21
CA ALA A 177 -9.86 -10.59 4.78
C ALA A 177 -9.29 -9.37 5.56
N SER A 178 -9.97 -8.24 5.47
CA SER A 178 -9.58 -7.05 6.21
C SER A 178 -9.60 -7.28 7.71
N ASN A 179 -8.58 -6.80 8.41
CA ASN A 179 -8.54 -6.84 9.86
C ASN A 179 -9.48 -5.80 10.46
N CYS A 180 -10.17 -6.17 11.55
CA CYS A 180 -10.98 -5.23 12.30
C CYS A 180 -10.13 -4.55 13.38
N TYR A 181 -10.21 -3.24 13.45
CA TYR A 181 -9.73 -2.50 14.61
C TYR A 181 -10.63 -2.79 15.82
N ARG A 182 -10.03 -3.03 16.97
CA ARG A 182 -10.75 -3.19 18.26
C ARG A 182 -10.22 -2.14 19.22
N SER A 183 -11.07 -1.18 19.61
CA SER A 183 -10.78 -0.31 20.74
C SER A 183 -11.23 -0.98 22.03
N ASP A 184 -10.45 -0.85 23.10
CA ASP A 184 -10.82 -1.35 24.44
C ASP A 184 -12.00 -0.57 25.05
N ASN A 185 -12.34 0.60 24.46
CA ASN A 185 -13.51 1.39 24.76
C ASN A 185 -14.71 0.99 23.89
N SER A 186 -15.10 -0.29 23.90
CA SER A 186 -16.32 -0.76 23.24
C SER A 186 -17.58 -0.35 24.00
N THR A 187 -17.80 0.93 24.17
CA THR A 187 -19.14 1.48 24.40
C THR A 187 -19.69 1.87 23.01
N ASN A 188 -20.55 0.98 22.49
CA ASN A 188 -21.53 1.18 21.43
C ASN A 188 -21.49 2.55 20.69
N LEU A 189 -20.78 2.60 19.56
CA LEU A 189 -20.87 3.71 18.60
C LEU A 189 -21.62 3.29 17.32
N TYR A 190 -22.67 2.48 17.45
CA TYR A 190 -23.63 2.26 16.37
C TYR A 190 -25.04 2.51 16.90
N HIS A 191 -25.51 3.71 16.67
CA HIS A 191 -26.91 4.08 16.56
C HIS A 191 -27.20 4.53 15.14
#